data_99652cf8114df25300828bb577e02cac
#
_entry.id   99652cf8114df25300828bb577e02cac
#
_cell.length_a   1.000
_cell.length_b   1.000
_cell.length_c   1.000
_cell.angle_alpha   90.00
_cell.angle_beta   90.00
_cell.angle_gamma   90.00
#
_symmetry.space_group_name_H-M   'P 1'
#
loop_
_entity.id
_entity.type
_entity.pdbx_description
1 polymer ?
#
loop_
_entity_poly.entity_id
_entity_poly.type
_entity_poly.pdbx_seq_one_letter_code
_entity_poly.pdbx_strand_id
1 'polypeptide(L)'
;MENVKAGHTRPIVCLDAGHYGKYNRSPVGPDYYESEMNWKLHLMLEDELEQYGIQVMLTRGDQKRDLGLKDRGRASNGCDLLLSIHSNAADSESVDYPVVYHPISGAAADLAKDLAQ
;
A
#
# COMPACT_ATOMS: atom_id res chain seq x y z
N MET A 1 -12.29 -5.00 -18.04
CA MET A 1 -11.83 -4.15 -16.93
C MET A 1 -12.30 -2.73 -17.20
N GLU A 2 -13.44 -2.43 -16.65
CA GLU A 2 -14.18 -1.20 -16.96
C GLU A 2 -13.53 0.07 -16.38
N ASN A 3 -12.68 -0.09 -15.36
CA ASN A 3 -12.10 1.04 -14.63
C ASN A 3 -10.65 1.36 -15.00
N VAL A 4 -10.12 0.77 -16.07
CA VAL A 4 -8.78 1.07 -16.57
C VAL A 4 -8.79 2.40 -17.30
N LYS A 5 -7.83 3.29 -16.97
CA LYS A 5 -7.71 4.59 -17.64
C LYS A 5 -7.44 4.43 -19.13
N ALA A 6 -7.91 5.40 -19.92
CA ALA A 6 -7.65 5.43 -21.36
C ALA A 6 -6.14 5.33 -21.64
N GLY A 7 -5.76 4.50 -22.59
CA GLY A 7 -4.36 4.23 -22.96
C GLY A 7 -3.73 3.03 -22.26
N HIS A 8 -4.39 2.45 -21.25
CA HIS A 8 -3.91 1.24 -20.58
C HIS A 8 -4.60 0.00 -21.17
N THR A 9 -3.80 -1.04 -21.48
CA THR A 9 -4.32 -2.37 -21.84
C THR A 9 -4.46 -3.28 -20.62
N ARG A 10 -3.83 -2.91 -19.49
CA ARG A 10 -3.88 -3.62 -18.20
C ARG A 10 -4.09 -2.60 -17.10
N PRO A 11 -4.78 -2.98 -16.00
CA PRO A 11 -4.87 -2.10 -14.85
C PRO A 11 -3.48 -1.87 -14.24
N ILE A 12 -3.28 -0.67 -13.71
CA ILE A 12 -2.04 -0.27 -13.04
C ILE A 12 -2.36 0.01 -11.58
N VAL A 13 -1.72 -0.74 -10.68
CA VAL A 13 -1.77 -0.52 -9.24
C VAL A 13 -0.45 0.08 -8.80
N CYS A 14 -0.50 1.19 -8.08
CA CYS A 14 0.66 1.78 -7.43
C CYS A 14 0.68 1.34 -5.97
N LEU A 15 1.75 0.70 -5.54
CA LEU A 15 1.95 0.30 -4.15
C LEU A 15 2.84 1.33 -3.45
N ASP A 16 2.40 1.75 -2.28
CA ASP A 16 3.10 2.70 -1.43
C ASP A 16 3.41 2.05 -0.08
N ALA A 17 4.63 1.57 0.09
CA ALA A 17 5.08 1.05 1.37
C ALA A 17 5.32 2.23 2.33
N GLY A 18 4.55 2.28 3.41
CA GLY A 18 4.63 3.36 4.39
C GLY A 18 5.99 3.45 5.07
N HIS A 19 6.38 4.68 5.40
CA HIS A 19 7.66 5.00 6.07
C HIS A 19 8.90 4.61 5.25
N TYR A 20 10.06 4.49 5.91
CA TYR A 20 11.34 4.13 5.27
C TYR A 20 12.33 3.62 6.32
N GLY A 21 13.37 2.95 5.89
CA GLY A 21 14.47 2.53 6.76
C GLY A 21 13.99 1.70 7.96
N LYS A 22 14.39 2.12 9.15
CA LYS A 22 13.94 1.57 10.43
C LYS A 22 13.05 2.58 11.15
N TYR A 23 11.78 2.59 10.81
CA TYR A 23 10.79 3.53 11.34
C TYR A 23 9.65 2.79 12.03
N ASN A 24 9.12 3.37 13.10
CA ASN A 24 8.06 2.79 13.93
C ASN A 24 8.43 1.39 14.46
N ARG A 25 9.36 1.39 15.41
CA ARG A 25 9.70 0.19 16.17
C ARG A 25 8.52 -0.26 17.02
N SER A 26 8.24 -1.54 17.01
CA SER A 26 7.20 -2.11 17.86
C SER A 26 7.55 -1.93 19.35
N PRO A 27 6.59 -1.56 20.20
CA PRO A 27 6.82 -1.49 21.64
C PRO A 27 6.98 -2.88 22.30
N VAL A 28 6.52 -3.94 21.65
CA VAL A 28 6.54 -5.30 22.19
C VAL A 28 7.51 -6.23 21.45
N GLY A 29 7.83 -5.94 20.20
CA GLY A 29 8.78 -6.71 19.40
C GLY A 29 10.03 -5.88 19.07
N PRO A 30 11.16 -6.07 19.78
CA PRO A 30 12.31 -5.18 19.65
C PRO A 30 12.94 -5.17 18.25
N ASP A 31 12.74 -6.21 17.49
CA ASP A 31 13.29 -6.34 16.12
C ASP A 31 12.25 -6.05 15.04
N TYR A 32 11.03 -5.64 15.41
CA TYR A 32 9.98 -5.31 14.47
C TYR A 32 9.94 -3.81 14.20
N TYR A 33 10.01 -3.46 12.93
CA TYR A 33 9.80 -2.11 12.43
C TYR A 33 8.70 -2.10 11.37
N GLU A 34 7.73 -1.21 11.51
CA GLU A 34 6.63 -1.06 10.56
C GLU A 34 7.14 -0.87 9.13
N SER A 35 8.13 0.00 8.95
CA SER A 35 8.71 0.30 7.64
C SER A 35 9.29 -0.93 6.94
N GLU A 36 9.91 -1.84 7.68
CA GLU A 36 10.49 -3.07 7.12
C GLU A 36 9.40 -4.06 6.72
N MET A 37 8.36 -4.17 7.55
CA MET A 37 7.22 -5.04 7.25
C MET A 37 6.45 -4.54 6.03
N ASN A 38 6.15 -3.25 5.98
CA ASN A 38 5.47 -2.64 4.84
C ASN A 38 6.24 -2.85 3.54
N TRP A 39 7.57 -2.73 3.61
CA TRP A 39 8.43 -2.96 2.45
C TRP A 39 8.34 -4.41 1.94
N LYS A 40 8.47 -5.37 2.84
CA LYS A 40 8.36 -6.79 2.49
C LYS A 40 7.00 -7.12 1.90
N LEU A 41 5.95 -6.64 2.55
CA LEU A 41 4.57 -6.91 2.12
C LEU A 41 4.30 -6.35 0.72
N HIS A 42 4.74 -5.11 0.44
CA HIS A 42 4.47 -4.52 -0.88
C HIS A 42 5.23 -5.25 -2.01
N LEU A 43 6.43 -5.77 -1.74
CA LEU A 43 7.14 -6.59 -2.73
C LEU A 43 6.44 -7.93 -2.99
N MET A 44 5.89 -8.55 -1.95
CA MET A 44 5.08 -9.77 -2.10
C MET A 44 3.81 -9.49 -2.89
N LEU A 45 3.17 -8.35 -2.63
CA LEU A 45 1.98 -7.93 -3.40
C LEU A 45 2.31 -7.62 -4.85
N GLU A 46 3.46 -7.00 -5.13
CA GLU A 46 3.91 -6.77 -6.50
C GLU A 46 3.98 -8.08 -7.28
N ASP A 47 4.67 -9.08 -6.73
CA ASP A 47 4.78 -10.39 -7.36
C ASP A 47 3.41 -11.03 -7.59
N GLU A 48 2.55 -11.01 -6.59
CA GLU A 48 1.22 -11.61 -6.65
C GLU A 48 0.34 -10.93 -7.70
N LEU A 49 0.30 -9.60 -7.69
CA LEU A 49 -0.51 -8.83 -8.63
C LEU A 49 -0.03 -9.03 -10.08
N GLU A 50 1.28 -9.09 -10.31
CA GLU A 50 1.84 -9.32 -11.64
C GLU A 50 1.47 -10.68 -12.19
N GLN A 51 1.36 -11.71 -11.35
CA GLN A 51 0.88 -13.02 -11.75
C GLN A 51 -0.56 -13.00 -12.30
N TYR A 52 -1.37 -12.06 -11.86
CA TYR A 52 -2.73 -11.84 -12.35
C TYR A 52 -2.81 -10.88 -13.55
N GLY A 53 -1.67 -10.49 -14.12
CA GLY A 53 -1.62 -9.60 -15.27
C GLY A 53 -1.82 -8.12 -14.91
N ILE A 54 -1.73 -7.76 -13.64
CA ILE A 54 -1.83 -6.38 -13.17
C ILE A 54 -0.44 -5.75 -13.24
N GLN A 55 -0.36 -4.57 -13.85
CA GLN A 55 0.88 -3.81 -13.85
C GLN A 55 1.06 -3.10 -12.52
N VAL A 56 2.27 -3.16 -11.95
CA VAL A 56 2.55 -2.56 -10.65
C VAL A 56 3.55 -1.42 -10.81
N MET A 57 3.26 -0.30 -10.16
CA MET A 57 4.19 0.81 -9.93
C MET A 57 4.52 0.85 -8.45
N LEU A 58 5.73 1.24 -8.10
CA LEU A 58 6.15 1.45 -6.71
C LEU A 58 6.46 2.92 -6.50
N THR A 59 5.99 3.50 -5.39
CA THR A 59 6.29 4.91 -5.07
C THR A 59 7.77 5.12 -4.78
N ARG A 60 8.44 4.11 -4.20
CA ARG A 60 9.86 4.15 -3.86
C ARG A 60 10.58 2.94 -4.44
N GLY A 61 11.73 3.17 -5.04
CA GLY A 61 12.62 2.11 -5.52
C GLY A 61 13.62 1.61 -4.49
N ASP A 62 13.71 2.26 -3.34
CA ASP A 62 14.69 1.96 -2.28
C ASP A 62 14.01 2.06 -0.91
N GLN A 63 14.14 1.02 -0.12
CA GLN A 63 13.58 0.92 1.24
C GLN A 63 14.11 2.02 2.18
N LYS A 64 15.34 2.43 2.01
CA LYS A 64 15.98 3.43 2.87
C LYS A 64 15.65 4.87 2.48
N ARG A 65 15.11 5.08 1.30
CA ARG A 65 14.77 6.42 0.81
C ARG A 65 13.47 6.90 1.41
N ASP A 66 13.51 8.06 2.05
CA ASP A 66 12.30 8.77 2.45
C ASP A 66 11.58 9.37 1.24
N LEU A 67 10.27 9.42 1.31
CA LEU A 67 9.43 10.09 0.33
C LEU A 67 8.26 10.73 1.06
N GLY A 68 8.15 12.06 0.99
CA GLY A 68 7.06 12.81 1.61
C GLY A 68 5.70 12.50 0.98
N LEU A 69 4.63 12.82 1.69
CA LEU A 69 3.26 12.49 1.26
C LEU A 69 2.92 13.04 -0.13
N LYS A 70 3.30 14.29 -0.41
CA LYS A 70 3.07 14.88 -1.73
C LYS A 70 3.81 14.14 -2.85
N ASP A 71 5.05 13.73 -2.58
CA ASP A 71 5.86 13.03 -3.57
C ASP A 71 5.38 11.60 -3.79
N ARG A 72 4.84 10.95 -2.75
CA ARG A 72 4.17 9.64 -2.91
C ARG A 72 2.94 9.78 -3.80
N GLY A 73 2.14 10.81 -3.59
CA GLY A 73 1.01 11.12 -4.46
C GLY A 73 1.42 11.38 -5.90
N ARG A 74 2.49 12.15 -6.12
CA ARG A 74 3.01 12.41 -7.47
C ARG A 74 3.57 11.15 -8.14
N ALA A 75 4.25 10.30 -7.38
CA ALA A 75 4.79 9.04 -7.88
C ALA A 75 3.68 8.08 -8.36
N SER A 76 2.47 8.23 -7.85
CA SER A 76 1.32 7.42 -8.24
C SER A 76 0.58 7.94 -9.48
N ASN A 77 1.02 9.05 -10.09
CA ASN A 77 0.37 9.58 -11.28
C ASN A 77 0.33 8.53 -12.39
N GLY A 78 -0.84 8.41 -13.03
CA GLY A 78 -1.05 7.47 -14.13
C GLY A 78 -1.49 6.07 -13.71
N CYS A 79 -1.52 5.76 -12.41
CA CYS A 79 -2.09 4.50 -11.94
C CYS A 79 -3.64 4.56 -11.87
N ASP A 80 -4.25 3.38 -11.86
CA ASP A 80 -5.70 3.23 -11.67
C ASP A 80 -6.07 3.18 -10.20
N LEU A 81 -5.17 2.66 -9.36
CA LEU A 81 -5.35 2.54 -7.91
C LEU A 81 -4.02 2.80 -7.21
N LEU A 82 -4.05 3.62 -6.17
CA LEU A 82 -2.96 3.76 -5.20
C LEU A 82 -3.34 3.01 -3.92
N LEU A 83 -2.51 2.09 -3.50
CA LEU A 83 -2.65 1.34 -2.26
C LEU A 83 -1.46 1.63 -1.35
N SER A 84 -1.72 2.36 -0.26
CA SER A 84 -0.72 2.65 0.76
C SER A 84 -0.82 1.63 1.89
N ILE A 85 0.32 1.09 2.29
CA ILE A 85 0.41 -0.04 3.22
C ILE A 85 1.07 0.43 4.51
N HIS A 86 0.36 0.25 5.60
CA HIS A 86 0.79 0.57 6.96
C HIS A 86 0.40 -0.55 7.92
N SER A 87 1.00 -0.58 9.08
CA SER A 87 0.50 -1.34 10.21
C SER A 87 0.05 -0.39 11.32
N ASN A 88 -1.04 -0.74 11.99
CA ASN A 88 -1.53 0.00 13.14
C ASN A 88 -0.99 -0.59 14.43
N ALA A 89 -1.03 0.21 15.49
CA ALA A 89 -0.75 -0.24 16.85
C ALA A 89 -1.95 0.11 17.75
N ALA A 90 -2.16 -0.70 18.77
CA ALA A 90 -3.15 -0.44 19.81
C ALA A 90 -2.58 -0.87 21.15
N ASP A 91 -3.08 -0.26 22.24
CA ASP A 91 -2.65 -0.60 23.60
C ASP A 91 -3.19 -1.94 24.08
N SER A 92 -4.21 -2.46 23.42
CA SER A 92 -4.85 -3.74 23.75
C SER A 92 -4.55 -4.80 22.70
N GLU A 93 -4.08 -5.97 23.15
CA GLU A 93 -3.86 -7.15 22.30
C GLU A 93 -5.15 -7.70 21.69
N SER A 94 -6.32 -7.32 22.23
CA SER A 94 -7.61 -7.72 21.67
C SER A 94 -7.98 -6.98 20.39
N VAL A 95 -7.26 -5.91 20.05
CA VAL A 95 -7.46 -5.16 18.81
C VAL A 95 -6.59 -5.78 17.72
N ASP A 96 -7.20 -6.68 16.95
CA ASP A 96 -6.52 -7.42 15.89
C ASP A 96 -7.45 -7.55 14.68
N TYR A 97 -7.56 -6.44 13.95
CA TYR A 97 -8.38 -6.40 12.74
C TYR A 97 -7.78 -5.42 11.71
N PRO A 98 -7.98 -5.68 10.42
CA PRO A 98 -7.54 -4.77 9.38
C PRO A 98 -8.44 -3.53 9.31
N VAL A 99 -7.84 -2.40 8.93
CA VAL A 99 -8.57 -1.15 8.67
C VAL A 99 -8.17 -0.67 7.28
N VAL A 100 -9.16 -0.31 6.47
CA VAL A 100 -8.94 0.25 5.15
C VAL A 100 -9.55 1.64 5.09
N TYR A 101 -8.70 2.64 4.92
CA TYR A 101 -9.12 4.03 4.69
C TYR A 101 -9.35 4.25 3.20
N HIS A 102 -10.41 4.97 2.85
CA HIS A 102 -10.79 5.17 1.45
C HIS A 102 -11.50 6.53 1.27
N PRO A 103 -11.62 7.03 0.03
CA PRO A 103 -12.48 8.17 -0.26
C PRO A 103 -13.94 7.88 0.11
N ILE A 104 -14.72 8.93 0.31
CA ILE A 104 -16.14 8.81 0.72
C ILE A 104 -16.96 7.98 -0.26
N SER A 105 -16.64 8.06 -1.56
CA SER A 105 -17.37 7.37 -2.60
C SER A 105 -16.45 6.98 -3.77
N GLY A 106 -16.99 6.19 -4.70
CA GLY A 106 -16.31 5.77 -5.92
C GLY A 106 -15.80 4.34 -5.87
N ALA A 107 -15.11 3.92 -6.93
CA ALA A 107 -14.59 2.55 -7.07
C ALA A 107 -13.62 2.16 -5.95
N ALA A 108 -12.80 3.09 -5.47
CA ALA A 108 -11.88 2.84 -4.36
C ALA A 108 -12.62 2.53 -3.05
N ALA A 109 -13.77 3.18 -2.81
CA ALA A 109 -14.60 2.90 -1.63
C ALA A 109 -15.22 1.49 -1.69
N ASP A 110 -15.66 1.06 -2.87
CA ASP A 110 -16.23 -0.28 -3.07
C ASP A 110 -15.16 -1.36 -2.87
N LEU A 111 -13.98 -1.17 -3.45
CA LEU A 111 -12.85 -2.07 -3.27
C LEU A 111 -12.42 -2.17 -1.80
N ALA A 112 -12.41 -1.06 -1.08
CA ALA A 112 -12.04 -1.03 0.34
C ALA A 112 -12.96 -1.91 1.19
N LYS A 113 -14.26 -1.94 0.88
CA LYS A 113 -15.21 -2.82 1.57
C LYS A 113 -14.89 -4.30 1.35
N ASP A 114 -14.50 -4.66 0.14
CA ASP A 114 -14.10 -6.04 -0.17
C ASP A 114 -12.81 -6.42 0.55
N LEU A 115 -11.82 -5.51 0.60
CA LEU A 115 -10.54 -5.75 1.27
C LEU A 115 -10.68 -5.88 2.80
N ALA A 116 -11.66 -5.20 3.41
CA ALA A 116 -11.87 -5.23 4.85
C ALA A 116 -12.61 -6.47 5.34
N GLN A 117 -13.09 -7.31 4.47
CA GLN A 117 -13.70 -8.59 4.79
C GLN A 117 -12.62 -9.65 4.97
#